data_20391023815754e428205f2190952f4f
#
_entry.id   20391023815754e428205f2190952f4f
#
_cell.length_a   1.000
_cell.length_b   1.000
_cell.length_c   1.000
_cell.angle_alpha   90.00
_cell.angle_beta   90.00
_cell.angle_gamma   90.00
#
_symmetry.space_group_name_H-M   'P 1'
#
loop_
_entity.id
_entity.type
_entity.pdbx_description
1 polymer ?
#
loop_
_entity_poly.entity_id
_entity_poly.type
_entity_poly.pdbx_seq_one_letter_code
_entity_poly.pdbx_strand_id
1 'polypeptide(L)'
;MWLAILMETLEEPYGTLEIAGWFPSVRNAEDFISENRKNMRKNDTFNYIVLERYKCNYPTKIIERVFPHFRTTHEVFRWDEEKNTFIRDKRLDSKIPSNYWIAFRRQNGTDIEFRQEMLQR
;
A
#
# COMPACT_ATOMS: atom_id res chain seq x y z
N MET A 1 2.59 11.22 -6.62
CA MET A 1 1.71 10.59 -5.61
C MET A 1 2.17 9.20 -5.25
N TRP A 2 1.97 8.84 -4.02
CA TRP A 2 2.29 7.52 -3.49
C TRP A 2 1.02 6.85 -3.00
N LEU A 3 0.77 5.63 -3.45
CA LEU A 3 -0.35 4.82 -2.99
C LEU A 3 0.17 3.84 -1.94
N ALA A 4 -0.44 3.82 -0.77
CA ALA A 4 -0.12 2.87 0.28
C ALA A 4 -1.13 1.73 0.26
N ILE A 5 -0.62 0.51 0.13
CA ILE A 5 -1.44 -0.71 0.06
C ILE A 5 -1.06 -1.63 1.21
N LEU A 6 -2.07 -2.03 1.98
CA LEU A 6 -1.89 -3.01 3.05
C LEU A 6 -2.01 -4.42 2.46
N MET A 7 -1.08 -5.30 2.80
CA MET A 7 -1.05 -6.67 2.30
C MET A 7 -0.84 -7.67 3.43
N GLU A 8 -1.56 -8.79 3.37
CA GLU A 8 -1.33 -9.88 4.32
C GLU A 8 -0.02 -10.61 4.02
N THR A 9 0.24 -10.87 2.76
CA THR A 9 1.43 -11.60 2.29
C THR A 9 1.86 -11.08 0.93
N LEU A 10 3.14 -11.26 0.61
CA LEU A 10 3.70 -10.89 -0.70
C LEU A 10 3.68 -12.03 -1.70
N GLU A 11 3.14 -13.19 -1.32
CA GLU A 11 3.07 -14.38 -2.18
C GLU A 11 1.63 -14.75 -2.47
N GLU A 12 1.39 -15.36 -3.63
CA GLU A 12 0.08 -15.85 -4.00
C GLU A 12 -0.34 -17.07 -3.15
N PRO A 13 -1.60 -17.15 -2.73
CA PRO A 13 -2.62 -16.11 -2.82
C PRO A 13 -2.33 -14.98 -1.82
N TYR A 14 -2.53 -13.75 -2.25
CA TYR A 14 -2.13 -12.59 -1.46
C TYR A 14 -2.99 -12.31 -0.23
N GLY A 15 -4.11 -12.99 -0.11
CA GLY A 15 -5.05 -12.69 0.95
C GLY A 15 -5.72 -11.34 0.72
N THR A 16 -5.99 -10.63 1.82
CA THR A 16 -6.66 -9.33 1.74
C THR A 16 -5.68 -8.24 1.33
N LEU A 17 -6.12 -7.39 0.41
CA LEU A 17 -5.40 -6.20 -0.04
C LEU A 17 -6.29 -4.98 0.17
N GLU A 18 -5.77 -3.95 0.81
CA GLU A 18 -6.56 -2.78 1.15
C GLU A 18 -5.78 -1.50 0.95
N ILE A 19 -6.45 -0.43 0.53
CA ILE A 19 -5.81 0.87 0.42
C ILE A 19 -5.69 1.50 1.80
N ALA A 20 -4.49 1.94 2.15
CA ALA A 20 -4.26 2.74 3.34
C ALA A 20 -4.45 4.23 3.06
N GLY A 21 -4.04 4.69 1.88
CA GLY A 21 -4.21 6.08 1.51
C GLY A 21 -3.32 6.51 0.35
N TRP A 22 -3.46 7.78 -0.03
CA TRP A 22 -2.64 8.44 -1.04
C TRP A 22 -1.86 9.55 -0.36
N PHE A 23 -0.60 9.68 -0.72
CA PHE A 23 0.29 10.65 -0.08
C PHE A 23 1.11 11.40 -1.15
N PRO A 24 1.33 12.71 -0.95
CA PRO A 24 2.11 13.49 -1.91
C PRO A 24 3.59 13.15 -1.87
N SER A 25 4.10 12.64 -0.77
CA SER A 25 5.50 12.27 -0.62
C SER A 25 5.65 11.00 0.22
N VAL A 26 6.81 10.37 0.09
CA VAL A 26 7.16 9.22 0.92
C VAL A 26 7.17 9.61 2.39
N ARG A 27 7.67 10.80 2.71
CA ARG A 27 7.75 11.25 4.09
C ARG A 27 6.37 11.36 4.73
N ASN A 28 5.40 11.90 3.99
CA ASN A 28 4.02 11.96 4.49
C ASN A 28 3.47 10.57 4.77
N ALA A 29 3.76 9.61 3.89
CA ALA A 29 3.34 8.23 4.08
C ALA A 29 4.01 7.61 5.30
N GLU A 30 5.31 7.82 5.46
CA GLU A 30 6.06 7.29 6.60
C GLU A 30 5.55 7.86 7.92
N ASP A 31 5.26 9.15 7.97
CA ASP A 31 4.70 9.80 9.15
C ASP A 31 3.34 9.20 9.50
N PHE A 32 2.50 9.00 8.50
CA PHE A 32 1.18 8.38 8.69
C PHE A 32 1.30 6.96 9.22
N ILE A 33 2.23 6.19 8.67
CA ILE A 33 2.48 4.82 9.12
C ILE A 33 2.90 4.81 10.59
N SER A 34 3.82 5.69 10.96
CA SER A 34 4.29 5.80 12.35
C SER A 34 3.19 6.13 13.32
N GLU A 35 2.30 7.03 12.93
CA GLU A 35 1.21 7.50 13.78
C GLU A 35 0.04 6.51 13.88
N ASN A 36 -0.13 5.65 12.88
CA ASN A 36 -1.30 4.79 12.77
C ASN A 36 -0.97 3.30 12.71
N ARG A 37 0.22 2.92 13.12
CA ARG A 37 0.75 1.57 12.94
C ARG A 37 -0.19 0.44 13.39
N LYS A 38 -0.85 0.60 14.54
CA LYS A 38 -1.76 -0.44 15.06
C LYS A 38 -3.05 -0.53 14.24
N ASN A 39 -3.57 0.63 13.86
CA ASN A 39 -4.78 0.69 13.04
C ASN A 39 -4.54 0.10 11.65
N MET A 40 -3.36 0.33 11.10
CA MET A 40 -3.01 -0.21 9.78
C MET A 40 -2.81 -1.70 9.81
N ARG A 41 -2.43 -2.28 10.94
CA ARG A 41 -2.29 -3.71 11.07
C ARG A 41 -3.63 -4.44 11.12
N LYS A 42 -4.69 -3.78 11.57
CA LYS A 42 -6.07 -4.29 11.59
C LYS A 42 -6.20 -5.67 12.20
N ASN A 43 -5.98 -5.76 13.51
CA ASN A 43 -6.08 -7.01 14.26
C ASN A 43 -5.17 -8.11 13.72
N ASP A 44 -3.92 -7.76 13.48
CA ASP A 44 -2.88 -8.67 13.02
C ASP A 44 -3.12 -9.24 11.61
N THR A 45 -3.98 -8.62 10.84
CA THR A 45 -4.27 -9.07 9.47
C THR A 45 -3.14 -8.73 8.51
N PHE A 46 -2.64 -7.49 8.54
CA PHE A 46 -1.68 -7.02 7.56
C PHE A 46 -0.26 -7.06 8.10
N ASN A 47 0.62 -7.67 7.33
CA ASN A 47 2.03 -7.79 7.69
C ASN A 47 2.93 -6.88 6.85
N TYR A 48 2.40 -6.31 5.76
CA TYR A 48 3.17 -5.49 4.85
C TYR A 48 2.41 -4.25 4.44
N ILE A 49 3.16 -3.16 4.23
CA ILE A 49 2.65 -1.95 3.58
C ILE A 49 3.54 -1.71 2.37
N VAL A 50 2.93 -1.63 1.20
CA VAL A 50 3.64 -1.37 -0.04
C VAL A 50 3.29 0.03 -0.50
N LEU A 51 4.30 0.88 -0.64
CA LEU A 51 4.14 2.20 -1.23
C LEU A 51 4.50 2.12 -2.71
N GLU A 52 3.58 2.51 -3.56
CA GLU A 52 3.79 2.58 -5.00
C GLU A 52 3.78 4.03 -5.45
N ARG A 53 4.78 4.40 -6.24
CA ARG A 53 4.86 5.75 -6.79
C ARG A 53 4.14 5.84 -8.13
N TYR A 54 3.34 6.89 -8.27
CA TYR A 54 2.68 7.24 -9.52
C TYR A 54 3.08 8.65 -9.94
N LYS A 55 3.29 8.84 -11.23
CA LYS A 55 3.64 10.15 -11.78
C LYS A 55 2.45 11.09 -11.84
N CYS A 56 1.25 10.53 -11.84
CA CYS A 56 0.01 11.28 -11.90
C CYS A 56 -0.32 11.88 -10.52
N ASN A 57 -0.83 13.10 -10.52
CA ASN A 57 -1.24 13.77 -9.28
C ASN A 57 -2.70 13.53 -8.93
N TYR A 58 -3.43 12.85 -9.79
CA TYR A 58 -4.86 12.59 -9.58
C TYR A 58 -5.09 11.10 -9.38
N PRO A 59 -5.58 10.70 -8.20
CA PRO A 59 -5.80 9.27 -7.93
C PRO A 59 -7.03 8.67 -8.62
N THR A 60 -7.94 9.52 -9.14
CA THR A 60 -9.20 9.08 -9.72
C THR A 60 -9.00 8.10 -10.85
N LYS A 61 -9.55 6.90 -10.71
CA LYS A 61 -9.49 5.83 -11.72
C LYS A 61 -8.09 5.44 -12.15
N ILE A 62 -7.10 5.71 -11.32
CA ILE A 62 -5.71 5.45 -11.67
C ILE A 62 -5.43 3.95 -11.85
N ILE A 63 -6.04 3.12 -11.02
CA ILE A 63 -5.88 1.67 -11.11
C ILE A 63 -6.39 1.14 -12.44
N GLU A 64 -7.48 1.70 -12.93
CA GLU A 64 -8.07 1.27 -14.18
C GLU A 64 -7.23 1.65 -15.39
N ARG A 65 -6.71 2.88 -15.41
CA ARG A 65 -6.07 3.45 -16.60
C ARG A 65 -4.57 3.25 -16.67
N VAL A 66 -3.89 3.40 -15.56
CA VAL A 66 -2.43 3.50 -15.58
C VAL A 66 -1.73 2.35 -14.88
N PHE A 67 -2.40 1.69 -13.96
CA PHE A 67 -1.82 0.53 -13.31
C PHE A 67 -1.85 -0.67 -14.26
N PRO A 68 -0.80 -1.45 -14.41
CA PRO A 68 0.51 -1.33 -13.77
C PRO A 68 1.52 -0.50 -14.56
N HIS A 69 1.12 0.12 -15.66
CA HIS A 69 2.04 0.74 -16.62
C HIS A 69 2.86 1.90 -16.06
N PHE A 70 2.30 2.65 -15.11
CA PHE A 70 2.95 3.82 -14.54
C PHE A 70 3.55 3.58 -13.18
N ARG A 71 3.56 2.35 -12.76
CA ARG A 71 4.20 1.95 -11.53
C ARG A 71 5.72 1.99 -11.73
N THR A 72 6.40 2.85 -11.02
CA THR A 72 7.83 3.06 -11.23
C THR A 72 8.71 2.53 -10.11
N THR A 73 8.27 2.67 -8.87
CA THR A 73 9.04 2.23 -7.71
C THR A 73 8.13 1.72 -6.61
N HIS A 74 8.69 0.84 -5.81
CA HIS A 74 8.04 0.35 -4.60
C HIS A 74 8.94 0.59 -3.40
N GLU A 75 8.32 0.85 -2.27
CA GLU A 75 8.98 0.83 -0.98
C GLU A 75 8.15 -0.02 -0.05
N VAL A 76 8.76 -1.02 0.57
CA VAL A 76 8.05 -2.00 1.38
C VAL A 76 8.37 -1.81 2.86
N PHE A 77 7.32 -1.85 3.68
CA PHE A 77 7.41 -1.87 5.13
C PHE A 77 6.86 -3.22 5.57
N ARG A 78 7.53 -3.85 6.53
CA ARG A 78 7.05 -5.09 7.14
C ARG A 78 6.79 -4.90 8.62
N TRP A 79 5.85 -5.66 9.16
CA TRP A 79 5.61 -5.64 10.58
C TRP A 79 6.74 -6.32 11.32
N ASP A 80 7.21 -5.68 12.38
CA ASP A 80 8.26 -6.21 13.25
C ASP A 80 7.67 -6.44 14.63
N GLU A 81 7.58 -7.71 15.04
CA GLU A 81 6.97 -8.09 16.32
C GLU A 81 7.74 -7.55 17.51
N GLU A 82 9.07 -7.53 17.41
CA GLU A 82 9.89 -7.05 18.52
C GLU A 82 9.73 -5.56 18.77
N LYS A 83 9.68 -4.80 17.69
CA LYS A 83 9.54 -3.33 17.75
C LYS A 83 8.09 -2.88 17.81
N ASN A 84 7.16 -3.80 17.58
CA ASN A 84 5.73 -3.53 17.57
C ASN A 84 5.37 -2.37 16.62
N THR A 85 5.93 -2.39 15.42
CA THR A 85 5.68 -1.37 14.40
C THR A 85 6.06 -1.89 13.02
N PHE A 86 5.61 -1.20 11.98
CA PHE A 86 6.09 -1.45 10.63
C PHE A 86 7.47 -0.82 10.47
N ILE A 87 8.39 -1.55 9.85
CA ILE A 87 9.73 -1.05 9.57
C ILE A 87 10.01 -1.14 8.06
N ARG A 88 10.79 -0.20 7.57
CA ARG A 88 11.22 -0.17 6.17
C ARG A 88 12.17 -1.33 5.90
N ASP A 89 11.88 -2.12 4.88
CA ASP A 89 12.73 -3.24 4.49
C ASP A 89 13.03 -3.19 3.00
N LYS A 90 14.17 -2.61 2.66
CA LYS A 90 14.59 -2.41 1.28
C LYS A 90 14.78 -3.72 0.51
N ARG A 91 15.07 -4.81 1.19
CA ARG A 91 15.26 -6.11 0.55
C ARG A 91 13.99 -6.60 -0.12
N LEU A 92 12.84 -6.15 0.37
CA LEU A 92 11.54 -6.57 -0.15
C LEU A 92 11.08 -5.76 -1.36
N ASP A 93 11.73 -4.64 -1.65
CA ASP A 93 11.29 -3.75 -2.74
C ASP A 93 11.27 -4.46 -4.10
N SER A 94 12.21 -5.35 -4.33
CA SER A 94 12.30 -6.11 -5.57
C SER A 94 11.46 -7.39 -5.56
N LYS A 95 10.81 -7.70 -4.45
CA LYS A 95 10.04 -8.93 -4.29
C LYS A 95 8.54 -8.75 -4.46
N ILE A 96 8.10 -7.59 -4.87
CA ILE A 96 6.70 -7.33 -5.12
C ILE A 96 6.31 -8.03 -6.43
N PRO A 97 5.36 -8.98 -6.39
CA PRO A 97 4.94 -9.67 -7.61
C PRO A 97 4.25 -8.72 -8.58
N SER A 98 4.53 -8.87 -9.86
CA SER A 98 3.98 -7.96 -10.87
C SER A 98 2.47 -8.10 -11.06
N ASN A 99 1.89 -9.21 -10.61
CA ASN A 99 0.47 -9.49 -10.84
C ASN A 99 -0.43 -9.24 -9.62
N TYR A 100 0.10 -8.73 -8.52
CA TYR A 100 -0.71 -8.51 -7.33
C TYR A 100 -1.87 -7.53 -7.56
N TRP A 101 -1.71 -6.63 -8.54
CA TRP A 101 -2.72 -5.64 -8.85
C TRP A 101 -4.03 -6.27 -9.34
N ILE A 102 -3.98 -7.49 -9.88
CA ILE A 102 -5.19 -8.20 -10.31
C ILE A 102 -6.05 -8.52 -9.10
N ALA A 103 -5.45 -9.08 -8.05
CA ALA A 103 -6.14 -9.37 -6.80
C ALA A 103 -6.62 -8.08 -6.13
N PHE A 104 -5.80 -7.04 -6.20
CA PHE A 104 -6.15 -5.73 -5.64
C PHE A 104 -7.42 -5.18 -6.28
N ARG A 105 -7.50 -5.20 -7.61
CA ARG A 105 -8.69 -4.71 -8.33
C ARG A 105 -9.93 -5.52 -8.02
N ARG A 106 -9.79 -6.83 -7.89
CA ARG A 106 -10.93 -7.70 -7.55
C ARG A 106 -11.52 -7.36 -6.20
N GLN A 107 -10.68 -7.01 -5.26
CA GLN A 107 -11.11 -6.71 -3.89
C GLN A 107 -11.56 -5.27 -3.71
N ASN A 108 -10.94 -4.33 -4.38
CA ASN A 108 -11.12 -2.91 -4.12
C ASN A 108 -11.83 -2.13 -5.23
N GLY A 109 -11.92 -2.70 -6.43
CA GLY A 109 -12.50 -1.99 -7.56
C GLY A 109 -11.59 -0.90 -8.09
N THR A 110 -12.15 0.06 -8.81
CA THR A 110 -11.41 1.14 -9.45
C THR A 110 -11.62 2.51 -8.82
N ASP A 111 -12.61 2.67 -7.95
CA ASP A 111 -12.91 3.95 -7.30
C ASP A 111 -12.14 4.06 -5.98
N ILE A 112 -10.84 4.27 -6.10
CA ILE A 112 -9.94 4.22 -4.97
C ILE A 112 -9.89 5.52 -4.18
N GLU A 113 -10.17 6.64 -4.81
CA GLU A 113 -10.07 7.94 -4.18
C GLU A 113 -10.97 8.09 -2.95
N PHE A 114 -12.07 7.37 -2.93
CA PHE A 114 -12.98 7.44 -1.78
C PHE A 114 -12.45 6.77 -0.54
N ARG A 115 -11.52 5.84 -0.71
CA ARG A 115 -10.97 5.09 0.42
C ARG A 115 -9.88 5.84 1.15
N GLN A 116 -9.28 6.79 0.50
CA GLN A 116 -8.24 7.63 1.06
C GLN A 116 -8.71 8.33 2.33
N GLU A 117 -9.93 8.87 2.29
CA GLU A 117 -10.48 9.63 3.40
C GLU A 117 -10.71 8.81 4.66
N MET A 118 -10.93 7.51 4.50
CA MET A 118 -11.27 6.65 5.63
C MET A 118 -10.11 6.42 6.58
N LEU A 119 -8.88 6.54 6.12
CA LEU A 119 -7.69 6.26 6.90
C LEU A 119 -6.88 7.49 7.27
N GLN A 120 -7.10 8.61 6.60
CA GLN A 120 -6.36 9.83 6.86
C GLN A 120 -6.98 10.72 7.94
N ARG A 121 -7.96 10.21 8.64
CA ARG A 121 -8.60 10.93 9.74
C ARG A 121 -7.92 10.59 11.09
#